data_5581bcc0aa60173bfe2da52d8faec75b
#
_entry.id   5581bcc0aa60173bfe2da52d8faec75b
#
_cell.length_a   1.000
_cell.length_b   1.000
_cell.length_c   1.000
_cell.angle_alpha   90.00
_cell.angle_beta   90.00
_cell.angle_gamma   90.00
#
_symmetry.space_group_name_H-M   'P 1'
#
loop_
_entity.id
_entity.type
_entity.pdbx_description
1 polymer ?
#
loop_
_entity_poly.entity_id
_entity_poly.type
_entity_poly.pdbx_seq_one_letter_code
_entity_poly.pdbx_strand_id
1 'polypeptide(L)'
;MSEMSDRANMTGAHALAAALHRHGVRDVFGQSIPSALFLAAPHHGIRQIGYRTENAGAAMADAYARISGRVAVVAAQNGPAATLLVPGLAEALKASVPVVAIVQDVHRHFTDRNAFQELDHLALFAGVAKWVRRVAVAERIDDYVDMAFAAAASGRPGPAVLLVPLDLLDERPDFEASAPRRAASLGTFPLDRTVADPARIAEAADLIAGARRPLVIAGGGVHSSGAYSELGALQSLGLPVATTVMGKGAVAETDPLTVGVVGYFMAPRARSSHLRTLVTEADVVLLVGNRTNQNGTDSWSLYPAGARFIHLDVDGGEVGRNYESVRLVGDAKLTLASLAEVLRQRDLSGLKGRRAALADTIARAREAQAGDMARLVDMEATPIRPERIMAEIDAVTTPETVVVADASYASIWIANFLTARRAGQRFLTPRGIAGLGWGLPFALGAKVARPDAPVICVTGDGGFGHVWSELETARRMRLPVIVVVLNNQILGYQKHAELSLFGDFTDVCDFEAVDHAAIARACGCAGTRVERPGDLAPALRDALANDAVTVIDVITDQRAYPPITSFEGKDALAY
;
A
#
# COMPACT_ATOMS: atom_id res chain seq x y z
N MET A 1 -8.68 43.76 -8.91
CA MET A 1 -7.41 44.48 -9.11
C MET A 1 -6.26 43.95 -8.24
N SER A 2 -6.49 43.36 -7.07
CA SER A 2 -5.38 42.76 -6.26
C SER A 2 -4.83 41.44 -6.84
N GLU A 3 -5.67 40.58 -7.38
CA GLU A 3 -5.22 39.30 -7.98
C GLU A 3 -4.41 39.45 -9.28
N MET A 4 -4.65 40.53 -10.06
CA MET A 4 -3.87 40.79 -11.28
C MET A 4 -2.49 41.39 -10.97
N SER A 5 -2.33 42.16 -9.88
CA SER A 5 -1.03 42.72 -9.46
C SER A 5 -0.07 41.67 -8.88
N ASP A 6 -0.60 40.60 -8.30
CA ASP A 6 0.22 39.52 -7.73
C ASP A 6 0.82 38.59 -8.80
N ARG A 7 0.20 38.46 -9.97
CA ARG A 7 0.72 37.62 -11.07
C ARG A 7 1.93 38.21 -11.78
N ALA A 8 2.01 39.53 -11.92
CA ALA A 8 3.10 40.21 -12.62
C ALA A 8 4.48 40.09 -11.91
N ASN A 9 4.51 39.65 -10.65
CA ASN A 9 5.74 39.43 -9.86
C ASN A 9 5.97 37.95 -9.47
N MET A 10 5.20 37.04 -10.02
CA MET A 10 5.26 35.62 -9.68
C MET A 10 6.55 34.98 -10.20
N THR A 11 7.26 34.25 -9.33
CA THR A 11 8.41 33.42 -9.76
C THR A 11 7.92 32.07 -10.26
N GLY A 12 8.78 31.31 -10.97
CA GLY A 12 8.51 29.95 -11.37
C GLY A 12 8.17 29.03 -10.17
N ALA A 13 8.76 29.27 -9.01
CA ALA A 13 8.42 28.55 -7.78
C ALA A 13 6.97 28.81 -7.32
N HIS A 14 6.53 30.05 -7.39
CA HIS A 14 5.12 30.39 -7.10
C HIS A 14 4.15 29.81 -8.13
N ALA A 15 4.53 29.82 -9.42
CA ALA A 15 3.74 29.18 -10.48
C ALA A 15 3.61 27.67 -10.24
N LEU A 16 4.71 27.01 -9.87
CA LEU A 16 4.69 25.59 -9.51
C LEU A 16 3.80 25.31 -8.31
N ALA A 17 3.92 26.09 -7.23
CA ALA A 17 3.07 25.93 -6.04
C ALA A 17 1.57 26.19 -6.35
N ALA A 18 1.27 27.21 -7.18
CA ALA A 18 -0.10 27.49 -7.61
C ALA A 18 -0.69 26.34 -8.45
N ALA A 19 0.10 25.77 -9.36
CA ALA A 19 -0.32 24.61 -10.17
C ALA A 19 -0.59 23.38 -9.28
N LEU A 20 0.27 23.09 -8.31
CA LEU A 20 0.05 22.01 -7.32
C LEU A 20 -1.22 22.25 -6.51
N HIS A 21 -1.43 23.48 -6.02
CA HIS A 21 -2.64 23.86 -5.29
C HIS A 21 -3.92 23.67 -6.13
N ARG A 22 -3.89 24.05 -7.40
CA ARG A 22 -5.00 23.87 -8.35
C ARG A 22 -5.39 22.39 -8.49
N HIS A 23 -4.44 21.47 -8.43
CA HIS A 23 -4.70 20.03 -8.38
C HIS A 23 -5.12 19.53 -6.99
N GLY A 24 -5.29 20.42 -6.04
CA GLY A 24 -5.79 20.12 -4.69
C GLY A 24 -4.74 19.54 -3.78
N VAL A 25 -3.45 19.74 -4.09
CA VAL A 25 -2.35 19.41 -3.17
C VAL A 25 -2.46 20.31 -1.94
N ARG A 26 -2.39 19.70 -0.76
CA ARG A 26 -2.36 20.39 0.53
C ARG A 26 -1.09 20.10 1.32
N ASP A 27 -0.44 18.99 1.00
CA ASP A 27 0.77 18.54 1.64
C ASP A 27 1.80 18.16 0.56
N VAL A 28 3.06 18.58 0.73
CA VAL A 28 4.20 18.16 -0.09
C VAL A 28 5.24 17.54 0.84
N PHE A 29 5.61 16.30 0.56
CA PHE A 29 6.68 15.64 1.29
C PHE A 29 8.02 16.12 0.77
N GLY A 30 8.88 16.66 1.66
CA GLY A 30 10.16 17.20 1.24
C GLY A 30 11.01 17.67 2.41
N GLN A 31 12.35 17.58 2.26
CA GLN A 31 13.28 17.94 3.31
C GLN A 31 13.55 19.46 3.32
N SER A 32 14.38 19.97 2.42
CA SER A 32 14.77 21.38 2.39
C SER A 32 14.86 21.98 0.99
N ILE A 33 15.15 21.16 -0.01
CA ILE A 33 15.31 21.55 -1.41
C ILE A 33 14.29 20.77 -2.26
N PRO A 34 13.58 21.43 -3.18
CA PRO A 34 13.72 22.79 -3.72
C PRO A 34 13.29 23.89 -2.73
N SER A 35 14.24 24.69 -2.23
CA SER A 35 13.94 25.73 -1.23
C SER A 35 12.95 26.77 -1.77
N ALA A 36 13.11 27.19 -3.02
CA ALA A 36 12.20 28.15 -3.64
C ALA A 36 10.75 27.66 -3.64
N LEU A 37 10.50 26.38 -3.97
CA LEU A 37 9.18 25.77 -3.88
C LEU A 37 8.64 25.78 -2.44
N PHE A 38 9.45 25.35 -1.46
CA PHE A 38 8.99 25.26 -0.08
C PHE A 38 8.76 26.62 0.57
N LEU A 39 9.45 27.66 0.13
CA LEU A 39 9.19 29.04 0.55
C LEU A 39 7.91 29.61 -0.11
N ALA A 40 7.60 29.21 -1.35
CA ALA A 40 6.40 29.61 -2.05
C ALA A 40 5.15 28.84 -1.59
N ALA A 41 5.29 27.56 -1.22
CA ALA A 41 4.18 26.64 -0.92
C ALA A 41 3.19 27.16 0.15
N PRO A 42 3.61 27.73 1.29
CA PRO A 42 2.68 28.26 2.30
C PRO A 42 1.79 29.40 1.79
N HIS A 43 2.28 30.24 0.86
CA HIS A 43 1.48 31.30 0.24
C HIS A 43 0.33 30.75 -0.62
N HIS A 44 0.39 29.49 -0.99
CA HIS A 44 -0.65 28.76 -1.73
C HIS A 44 -1.38 27.74 -0.85
N GLY A 45 -1.26 27.83 0.50
CA GLY A 45 -1.95 26.93 1.43
C GLY A 45 -1.47 25.48 1.36
N ILE A 46 -0.22 25.27 0.96
CA ILE A 46 0.44 23.95 0.91
C ILE A 46 1.38 23.82 2.10
N ARG A 47 1.22 22.76 2.88
CA ARG A 47 2.09 22.42 4.02
C ARG A 47 3.23 21.53 3.56
N GLN A 48 4.44 21.80 4.04
CA GLN A 48 5.56 20.91 3.89
C GLN A 48 5.54 19.85 5.00
N ILE A 49 5.65 18.59 4.62
CA ILE A 49 5.86 17.46 5.51
C ILE A 49 7.32 17.04 5.38
N GLY A 50 8.11 17.31 6.42
CA GLY A 50 9.52 16.96 6.44
C GLY A 50 9.73 15.43 6.53
N TYR A 51 10.94 14.99 6.16
CA TYR A 51 11.43 13.63 6.36
C TYR A 51 12.94 13.68 6.66
N ARG A 52 13.54 12.54 7.01
CA ARG A 52 15.00 12.44 7.23
C ARG A 52 15.71 11.89 6.00
N THR A 53 15.04 10.97 5.27
CA THR A 53 15.57 10.40 4.03
C THR A 53 14.52 10.45 2.92
N GLU A 54 14.96 10.67 1.67
CA GLU A 54 14.07 10.75 0.52
C GLU A 54 13.33 9.43 0.26
N ASN A 55 13.97 8.31 0.58
CA ASN A 55 13.32 6.99 0.52
C ASN A 55 12.09 6.93 1.45
N ALA A 56 12.23 7.42 2.68
CA ALA A 56 11.10 7.53 3.61
C ALA A 56 10.05 8.54 3.11
N GLY A 57 10.48 9.67 2.54
CA GLY A 57 9.59 10.67 1.95
C GLY A 57 8.74 10.11 0.81
N ALA A 58 9.35 9.35 -0.10
CA ALA A 58 8.62 8.68 -1.19
C ALA A 58 7.64 7.61 -0.65
N ALA A 59 8.02 6.87 0.38
CA ALA A 59 7.14 5.90 1.05
C ALA A 59 5.96 6.60 1.78
N MET A 60 6.20 7.74 2.43
CA MET A 60 5.11 8.56 3.01
C MET A 60 4.13 9.02 1.94
N ALA A 61 4.63 9.49 0.79
CA ALA A 61 3.81 9.90 -0.35
C ALA A 61 2.98 8.74 -0.92
N ASP A 62 3.58 7.56 -1.04
CA ASP A 62 2.88 6.33 -1.46
C ASP A 62 1.67 6.04 -0.53
N ALA A 63 1.90 5.95 0.76
CA ALA A 63 0.86 5.66 1.75
C ALA A 63 -0.22 6.77 1.78
N TYR A 64 0.19 8.04 1.69
CA TYR A 64 -0.74 9.17 1.59
C TYR A 64 -1.69 9.00 0.40
N ALA A 65 -1.16 8.67 -0.78
CA ALA A 65 -1.97 8.47 -1.96
C ALA A 65 -2.96 7.31 -1.80
N ARG A 66 -2.50 6.16 -1.28
CA ARG A 66 -3.37 5.00 -1.03
C ARG A 66 -4.52 5.30 -0.07
N ILE A 67 -4.29 6.14 0.94
CA ILE A 67 -5.30 6.45 1.97
C ILE A 67 -6.24 7.57 1.53
N SER A 68 -5.69 8.64 0.93
CA SER A 68 -6.46 9.84 0.58
C SER A 68 -7.27 9.70 -0.72
N GLY A 69 -6.90 8.77 -1.61
CA GLY A 69 -7.43 8.70 -2.98
C GLY A 69 -6.97 9.88 -3.85
N ARG A 70 -5.89 10.56 -3.48
CA ARG A 70 -5.33 11.72 -4.18
C ARG A 70 -3.92 11.43 -4.66
N VAL A 71 -3.50 12.10 -5.73
CA VAL A 71 -2.11 12.08 -6.17
C VAL A 71 -1.24 12.74 -5.10
N ALA A 72 -0.24 12.03 -4.61
CA ALA A 72 0.70 12.57 -3.64
C ALA A 72 1.85 13.30 -4.34
N VAL A 73 2.46 14.26 -3.64
CA VAL A 73 3.62 15.00 -4.15
C VAL A 73 4.80 14.84 -3.20
N VAL A 74 5.94 14.39 -3.73
CA VAL A 74 7.22 14.38 -3.03
C VAL A 74 8.20 15.27 -3.78
N ALA A 75 9.04 16.03 -3.07
CA ALA A 75 10.00 16.90 -3.69
C ALA A 75 11.41 16.67 -3.13
N ALA A 76 12.41 16.67 -4.00
CA ALA A 76 13.81 16.41 -3.64
C ALA A 76 14.78 17.22 -4.48
N GLN A 77 16.01 17.33 -4.00
CA GLN A 77 17.16 17.88 -4.71
C GLN A 77 17.67 16.90 -5.77
N ASN A 78 18.47 17.41 -6.71
CA ASN A 78 19.26 16.61 -7.67
C ASN A 78 20.34 15.74 -6.97
N GLY A 79 20.96 14.87 -7.73
CA GLY A 79 22.06 14.01 -7.27
C GLY A 79 21.64 13.02 -6.17
N PRO A 80 22.23 13.08 -4.96
CA PRO A 80 22.01 12.09 -3.91
C PRO A 80 20.55 11.98 -3.48
N ALA A 81 19.84 13.09 -3.34
CA ALA A 81 18.42 13.08 -2.96
C ALA A 81 17.56 12.44 -4.04
N ALA A 82 17.80 12.75 -5.31
CA ALA A 82 17.14 12.11 -6.44
C ALA A 82 17.36 10.59 -6.47
N THR A 83 18.60 10.13 -6.20
CA THR A 83 18.92 8.70 -6.16
C THR A 83 18.20 7.98 -5.01
N LEU A 84 18.04 8.64 -3.86
CA LEU A 84 17.33 8.07 -2.70
C LEU A 84 15.80 8.03 -2.88
N LEU A 85 15.21 8.74 -3.85
CA LEU A 85 13.79 8.59 -4.20
C LEU A 85 13.50 7.29 -4.96
N VAL A 86 14.49 6.72 -5.65
CA VAL A 86 14.32 5.59 -6.58
C VAL A 86 13.63 4.39 -5.94
N PRO A 87 14.01 3.89 -4.74
CA PRO A 87 13.36 2.73 -4.15
C PRO A 87 11.86 2.96 -3.86
N GLY A 88 11.49 4.11 -3.30
CA GLY A 88 10.09 4.43 -3.00
C GLY A 88 9.25 4.62 -4.27
N LEU A 89 9.79 5.24 -5.32
CA LEU A 89 9.11 5.34 -6.62
C LEU A 89 8.97 3.98 -7.30
N ALA A 90 9.95 3.08 -7.18
CA ALA A 90 9.85 1.72 -7.67
C ALA A 90 8.72 0.92 -6.98
N GLU A 91 8.57 1.08 -5.65
CA GLU A 91 7.42 0.52 -4.92
C GLU A 91 6.11 1.08 -5.47
N ALA A 92 5.98 2.41 -5.58
CA ALA A 92 4.78 3.08 -6.09
C ALA A 92 4.43 2.62 -7.52
N LEU A 93 5.42 2.47 -8.41
CA LEU A 93 5.21 1.95 -9.75
C LEU A 93 4.67 0.52 -9.74
N LYS A 94 5.30 -0.35 -8.95
CA LYS A 94 4.90 -1.76 -8.85
C LYS A 94 3.58 -1.93 -8.09
N ALA A 95 3.27 -1.07 -7.14
CA ALA A 95 2.02 -1.07 -6.38
C ALA A 95 0.88 -0.31 -7.09
N SER A 96 1.15 0.35 -8.22
CA SER A 96 0.19 1.16 -8.98
C SER A 96 -0.36 2.33 -8.16
N VAL A 97 0.54 3.13 -7.57
CA VAL A 97 0.21 4.28 -6.71
C VAL A 97 0.63 5.58 -7.40
N PRO A 98 -0.26 6.57 -7.55
CA PRO A 98 0.07 7.82 -8.21
C PRO A 98 0.85 8.76 -7.28
N VAL A 99 2.11 9.00 -7.63
CA VAL A 99 3.00 9.94 -6.95
C VAL A 99 3.61 10.87 -7.99
N VAL A 100 3.56 12.18 -7.77
CA VAL A 100 4.31 13.16 -8.56
C VAL A 100 5.57 13.52 -7.77
N ALA A 101 6.72 13.20 -8.33
CA ALA A 101 8.01 13.59 -7.77
C ALA A 101 8.53 14.86 -8.48
N ILE A 102 8.69 15.92 -7.70
CA ILE A 102 9.31 17.19 -8.16
C ILE A 102 10.78 17.13 -7.78
N VAL A 103 11.64 17.03 -8.77
CA VAL A 103 13.09 16.97 -8.53
C VAL A 103 13.73 18.25 -9.07
N GLN A 104 14.33 19.04 -8.18
CA GLN A 104 15.15 20.16 -8.62
C GLN A 104 16.30 19.62 -9.46
N ASP A 105 16.55 20.21 -10.63
CA ASP A 105 17.66 19.85 -11.48
C ASP A 105 18.73 20.99 -11.48
N VAL A 106 19.90 20.72 -12.04
CA VAL A 106 20.94 21.72 -12.15
C VAL A 106 20.47 22.91 -12.99
N HIS A 107 21.11 24.07 -12.80
CA HIS A 107 20.88 25.25 -13.61
C HIS A 107 21.14 24.92 -15.10
N ARG A 108 20.25 25.32 -16.03
CA ARG A 108 20.32 24.97 -17.46
C ARG A 108 21.67 25.33 -18.11
N HIS A 109 22.27 26.46 -17.73
CA HIS A 109 23.59 26.87 -18.23
C HIS A 109 24.75 26.03 -17.70
N PHE A 110 24.52 25.16 -16.70
CA PHE A 110 25.56 24.31 -16.12
C PHE A 110 25.44 22.85 -16.57
N THR A 111 24.38 22.52 -17.31
CA THR A 111 24.16 21.15 -17.84
C THR A 111 25.36 20.73 -18.72
N ASP A 112 25.79 19.48 -18.56
CA ASP A 112 26.94 18.87 -19.25
C ASP A 112 28.30 19.54 -18.94
N ARG A 113 28.37 20.20 -17.79
CA ARG A 113 29.60 20.86 -17.33
C ARG A 113 30.16 20.28 -16.03
N ASN A 114 29.70 19.11 -15.63
CA ASN A 114 30.01 18.47 -14.36
C ASN A 114 29.66 19.40 -13.18
N ALA A 115 28.44 19.94 -13.24
CA ALA A 115 27.89 20.78 -12.18
C ALA A 115 27.77 20.03 -10.85
N PHE A 116 27.68 20.74 -9.74
CA PHE A 116 27.55 20.11 -8.43
C PHE A 116 26.31 19.23 -8.37
N GLN A 117 26.49 17.94 -8.05
CA GLN A 117 25.44 16.91 -7.96
C GLN A 117 24.68 16.68 -9.29
N GLU A 118 25.28 17.02 -10.41
CA GLU A 118 24.73 16.70 -11.72
C GLU A 118 24.73 15.18 -11.96
N LEU A 119 23.62 14.69 -12.49
CA LEU A 119 23.43 13.30 -12.90
C LEU A 119 22.40 13.27 -14.04
N ASP A 120 22.45 12.28 -14.91
CA ASP A 120 21.36 12.05 -15.88
C ASP A 120 20.09 11.54 -15.16
N HIS A 121 19.33 12.49 -14.61
CA HIS A 121 18.10 12.18 -13.89
C HIS A 121 16.99 11.64 -14.80
N LEU A 122 17.00 11.93 -16.11
CA LEU A 122 16.06 11.34 -17.05
C LEU A 122 16.27 9.83 -17.16
N ALA A 123 17.52 9.40 -17.33
CA ALA A 123 17.89 7.99 -17.35
C ALA A 123 17.66 7.32 -15.98
N LEU A 124 18.00 8.02 -14.88
CA LEU A 124 17.82 7.50 -13.51
C LEU A 124 16.38 7.06 -13.24
N PHE A 125 15.40 7.87 -13.61
CA PHE A 125 13.99 7.60 -13.30
C PHE A 125 13.24 6.80 -14.37
N ALA A 126 13.83 6.54 -15.53
CA ALA A 126 13.17 5.85 -16.64
C ALA A 126 12.63 4.47 -16.29
N GLY A 127 13.29 3.73 -15.40
CA GLY A 127 12.88 2.39 -14.95
C GLY A 127 11.88 2.36 -13.80
N VAL A 128 11.62 3.51 -13.13
CA VAL A 128 10.84 3.57 -11.90
C VAL A 128 9.66 4.56 -11.94
N ALA A 129 9.41 5.16 -13.11
CA ALA A 129 8.30 6.07 -13.31
C ALA A 129 7.58 5.80 -14.64
N LYS A 130 6.28 6.09 -14.69
CA LYS A 130 5.47 6.03 -15.90
C LYS A 130 5.82 7.15 -16.88
N TRP A 131 6.27 8.28 -16.36
CA TRP A 131 6.49 9.49 -17.11
C TRP A 131 7.61 10.28 -16.43
N VAL A 132 8.58 10.74 -17.23
CA VAL A 132 9.70 11.56 -16.76
C VAL A 132 9.90 12.69 -17.76
N ARG A 133 9.90 13.93 -17.31
CA ARG A 133 10.17 15.09 -18.15
C ARG A 133 10.95 16.17 -17.39
N ARG A 134 11.73 16.94 -18.15
CA ARG A 134 12.39 18.16 -17.69
C ARG A 134 11.60 19.37 -18.19
N VAL A 135 11.33 20.34 -17.33
CA VAL A 135 10.73 21.61 -17.71
C VAL A 135 11.73 22.39 -18.56
N ALA A 136 11.30 22.85 -19.73
CA ALA A 136 12.16 23.56 -20.67
C ALA A 136 12.20 25.08 -20.43
N VAL A 137 11.03 25.66 -20.11
CA VAL A 137 10.84 27.11 -19.91
C VAL A 137 9.84 27.36 -18.79
N ALA A 138 10.02 28.45 -18.04
CA ALA A 138 9.24 28.72 -16.84
C ALA A 138 7.74 28.95 -17.13
N GLU A 139 7.41 29.55 -18.28
CA GLU A 139 6.03 29.82 -18.72
C GLU A 139 5.19 28.55 -18.87
N ARG A 140 5.84 27.39 -19.00
CA ARG A 140 5.17 26.11 -19.19
C ARG A 140 5.14 25.23 -17.94
N ILE A 141 5.53 25.74 -16.78
CA ILE A 141 5.51 24.97 -15.53
C ILE A 141 4.11 24.39 -15.28
N ASP A 142 3.06 25.20 -15.45
CA ASP A 142 1.67 24.75 -15.24
C ASP A 142 1.28 23.61 -16.20
N ASP A 143 1.66 23.69 -17.47
CA ASP A 143 1.43 22.62 -18.46
C ASP A 143 2.13 21.30 -18.04
N TYR A 144 3.37 21.39 -17.58
CA TYR A 144 4.14 20.20 -17.17
C TYR A 144 3.57 19.56 -15.89
N VAL A 145 3.07 20.37 -14.97
CA VAL A 145 2.36 19.86 -13.77
C VAL A 145 1.07 19.15 -14.19
N ASP A 146 0.28 19.72 -15.09
CA ASP A 146 -0.91 19.05 -15.65
C ASP A 146 -0.57 17.70 -16.28
N MET A 147 0.49 17.65 -17.10
CA MET A 147 0.94 16.40 -17.73
C MET A 147 1.40 15.37 -16.70
N ALA A 148 2.11 15.79 -15.64
CA ALA A 148 2.58 14.90 -14.58
C ALA A 148 1.40 14.28 -13.80
N PHE A 149 0.40 15.10 -13.42
CA PHE A 149 -0.79 14.61 -12.72
C PHE A 149 -1.63 13.70 -13.61
N ALA A 150 -1.86 14.08 -14.87
CA ALA A 150 -2.57 13.22 -15.82
C ALA A 150 -1.84 11.88 -16.01
N ALA A 151 -0.53 11.88 -16.19
CA ALA A 151 0.25 10.67 -16.32
C ALA A 151 0.19 9.79 -15.06
N ALA A 152 0.26 10.39 -13.87
CA ALA A 152 0.22 9.64 -12.61
C ALA A 152 -1.15 8.99 -12.36
N ALA A 153 -2.26 9.68 -12.67
CA ALA A 153 -3.62 9.29 -12.28
C ALA A 153 -4.42 8.53 -13.35
N SER A 154 -4.03 8.63 -14.65
CA SER A 154 -4.75 7.99 -15.76
C SER A 154 -4.42 6.52 -15.92
N GLY A 155 -5.41 5.73 -16.33
CA GLY A 155 -5.26 4.30 -16.56
C GLY A 155 -4.77 3.58 -15.30
N ARG A 156 -3.76 2.69 -15.42
CA ARG A 156 -3.06 2.14 -14.26
C ARG A 156 -2.26 3.25 -13.59
N PRO A 157 -2.56 3.63 -12.32
CA PRO A 157 -1.82 4.68 -11.62
C PRO A 157 -0.34 4.34 -11.44
N GLY A 158 0.49 5.36 -11.23
CA GLY A 158 1.92 5.18 -10.98
C GLY A 158 2.66 6.50 -10.88
N PRO A 159 3.96 6.50 -10.55
CA PRO A 159 4.74 7.71 -10.37
C PRO A 159 5.01 8.45 -11.68
N ALA A 160 4.99 9.78 -11.59
CA ALA A 160 5.46 10.70 -12.62
C ALA A 160 6.56 11.59 -12.02
N VAL A 161 7.66 11.80 -12.75
CA VAL A 161 8.78 12.62 -12.29
C VAL A 161 8.90 13.86 -13.16
N LEU A 162 8.92 15.01 -12.51
CA LEU A 162 9.12 16.31 -13.11
C LEU A 162 10.44 16.91 -12.63
N LEU A 163 11.41 16.99 -13.53
CA LEU A 163 12.68 17.65 -13.28
C LEU A 163 12.51 19.15 -13.54
N VAL A 164 12.82 19.97 -12.54
CA VAL A 164 12.68 21.43 -12.61
C VAL A 164 14.07 22.07 -12.44
N PRO A 165 14.70 22.59 -13.52
CA PRO A 165 15.95 23.33 -13.41
C PRO A 165 15.87 24.46 -12.41
N LEU A 166 16.94 24.63 -11.60
CA LEU A 166 16.98 25.58 -10.50
C LEU A 166 16.67 27.02 -10.96
N ASP A 167 17.24 27.44 -12.08
CA ASP A 167 17.03 28.78 -12.63
C ASP A 167 15.59 29.08 -13.00
N LEU A 168 14.81 28.07 -13.44
CA LEU A 168 13.40 28.25 -13.75
C LEU A 168 12.55 28.56 -12.52
N LEU A 169 12.96 28.14 -11.33
CA LEU A 169 12.25 28.43 -10.09
C LEU A 169 12.37 29.92 -9.70
N ASP A 170 13.46 30.56 -10.10
CA ASP A 170 13.74 31.98 -9.80
C ASP A 170 13.31 32.93 -10.92
N GLU A 171 13.13 32.42 -12.15
CA GLU A 171 12.66 33.22 -13.28
C GLU A 171 11.27 33.85 -13.01
N ARG A 172 11.06 35.03 -13.58
CA ARG A 172 9.81 35.80 -13.49
C ARG A 172 9.27 36.07 -14.89
N PRO A 173 8.80 35.04 -15.59
CA PRO A 173 8.22 35.22 -16.92
C PRO A 173 6.86 35.92 -16.82
N ASP A 174 6.34 36.37 -17.97
CA ASP A 174 4.99 36.89 -18.07
C ASP A 174 3.98 35.73 -18.02
N PHE A 175 3.54 35.39 -16.82
CA PHE A 175 2.53 34.36 -16.60
C PHE A 175 1.11 34.79 -17.02
N GLU A 176 0.86 36.05 -17.35
CA GLU A 176 -0.43 36.47 -17.93
C GLU A 176 -0.59 35.94 -19.35
N ALA A 177 0.52 35.89 -20.11
CA ALA A 177 0.54 35.29 -21.44
C ALA A 177 0.39 33.77 -21.43
N SER A 178 0.64 33.11 -20.29
CA SER A 178 0.62 31.66 -20.09
C SER A 178 -0.45 31.23 -19.06
N ALA A 179 -1.63 31.85 -19.08
CA ALA A 179 -2.73 31.47 -18.18
C ALA A 179 -3.02 29.97 -18.21
N PRO A 180 -3.34 29.35 -17.07
CA PRO A 180 -3.62 27.92 -17.00
C PRO A 180 -4.66 27.51 -18.03
N ARG A 181 -4.35 26.55 -18.87
CA ARG A 181 -5.26 26.02 -19.88
C ARG A 181 -6.38 25.17 -19.28
N ARG A 182 -6.24 24.77 -18.02
CA ARG A 182 -7.18 23.93 -17.28
C ARG A 182 -7.57 24.59 -15.96
N ALA A 183 -8.87 24.65 -15.72
CA ALA A 183 -9.42 24.99 -14.41
C ALA A 183 -9.67 23.76 -13.52
N ALA A 184 -9.89 22.59 -14.12
CA ALA A 184 -10.22 21.37 -13.41
C ALA A 184 -8.98 20.72 -12.73
N SER A 185 -9.19 20.19 -11.54
CA SER A 185 -8.16 19.43 -10.81
C SER A 185 -7.98 18.03 -11.41
N LEU A 186 -6.74 17.60 -11.56
CA LEU A 186 -6.34 16.23 -11.93
C LEU A 186 -5.79 15.45 -10.73
N GLY A 187 -5.96 15.97 -9.51
CA GLY A 187 -5.31 15.46 -8.31
C GLY A 187 -6.00 14.27 -7.62
N THR A 188 -7.04 13.70 -8.21
CA THR A 188 -7.73 12.50 -7.68
C THR A 188 -7.57 11.34 -8.67
N PHE A 189 -7.62 10.11 -8.14
CA PHE A 189 -7.58 8.92 -8.98
C PHE A 189 -8.66 7.90 -8.58
N PRO A 190 -9.11 7.04 -9.50
CA PRO A 190 -8.82 7.08 -10.94
C PRO A 190 -9.30 8.39 -11.58
N LEU A 191 -8.48 8.94 -12.48
CA LEU A 191 -8.84 10.20 -13.16
C LEU A 191 -10.00 9.96 -14.12
N ASP A 192 -9.87 8.93 -14.96
CA ASP A 192 -10.89 8.53 -15.91
C ASP A 192 -11.36 7.11 -15.60
N ARG A 193 -12.67 6.91 -15.58
CA ARG A 193 -13.27 5.59 -15.38
C ARG A 193 -13.89 5.11 -16.67
N THR A 194 -13.49 3.92 -17.09
CA THR A 194 -14.03 3.24 -18.28
C THR A 194 -14.75 1.97 -17.84
N VAL A 195 -15.81 1.59 -18.53
CA VAL A 195 -16.46 0.30 -18.39
C VAL A 195 -15.91 -0.67 -19.43
N ALA A 196 -15.79 -1.94 -19.08
CA ALA A 196 -15.40 -2.99 -20.04
C ALA A 196 -16.48 -3.18 -21.12
N ASP A 197 -16.08 -3.82 -22.25
CA ASP A 197 -16.98 -4.13 -23.36
C ASP A 197 -18.23 -4.86 -22.85
N PRO A 198 -19.44 -4.36 -23.16
CA PRO A 198 -20.71 -4.97 -22.75
C PRO A 198 -20.86 -6.43 -23.19
N ALA A 199 -20.36 -6.80 -24.39
CA ALA A 199 -20.41 -8.19 -24.87
C ALA A 199 -19.54 -9.10 -23.99
N ARG A 200 -18.38 -8.63 -23.54
CA ARG A 200 -17.51 -9.36 -22.62
C ARG A 200 -18.09 -9.44 -21.22
N ILE A 201 -18.78 -8.41 -20.76
CA ILE A 201 -19.52 -8.44 -19.48
C ILE A 201 -20.65 -9.49 -19.54
N ALA A 202 -21.38 -9.58 -20.65
CA ALA A 202 -22.42 -10.60 -20.84
C ALA A 202 -21.82 -12.02 -20.83
N GLU A 203 -20.72 -12.24 -21.54
CA GLU A 203 -19.97 -13.52 -21.55
C GLU A 203 -19.51 -13.91 -20.13
N ALA A 204 -18.95 -12.95 -19.37
CA ALA A 204 -18.54 -13.15 -18.00
C ALA A 204 -19.73 -13.52 -17.09
N ALA A 205 -20.88 -12.85 -17.26
CA ALA A 205 -22.09 -13.14 -16.50
C ALA A 205 -22.63 -14.56 -16.80
N ASP A 206 -22.64 -14.97 -18.06
CA ASP A 206 -23.06 -16.32 -18.47
C ASP A 206 -22.15 -17.39 -17.87
N LEU A 207 -20.83 -17.13 -17.86
CA LEU A 207 -19.84 -18.02 -17.27
C LEU A 207 -20.04 -18.17 -15.76
N ILE A 208 -20.27 -17.07 -15.04
CA ILE A 208 -20.52 -17.07 -13.58
C ILE A 208 -21.86 -17.77 -13.26
N ALA A 209 -22.92 -17.46 -14.00
CA ALA A 209 -24.25 -18.05 -13.77
C ALA A 209 -24.24 -19.59 -13.96
N GLY A 210 -23.48 -20.08 -14.95
CA GLY A 210 -23.32 -21.51 -15.21
C GLY A 210 -22.31 -22.23 -14.29
N ALA A 211 -21.59 -21.51 -13.43
CA ALA A 211 -20.54 -22.09 -12.59
C ALA A 211 -21.12 -22.92 -11.41
N ARG A 212 -20.43 -24.01 -11.11
CA ARG A 212 -20.73 -24.80 -9.90
C ARG A 212 -20.01 -24.30 -8.66
N ARG A 213 -18.78 -23.78 -8.82
CA ARG A 213 -17.91 -23.31 -7.74
C ARG A 213 -17.21 -21.99 -8.14
N PRO A 214 -17.99 -20.92 -8.38
CA PRO A 214 -17.39 -19.63 -8.72
C PRO A 214 -16.70 -19.02 -7.51
N LEU A 215 -15.60 -18.28 -7.76
CA LEU A 215 -14.84 -17.57 -6.74
C LEU A 215 -14.41 -16.20 -7.27
N VAL A 216 -14.50 -15.17 -6.44
CA VAL A 216 -13.98 -13.84 -6.74
C VAL A 216 -12.69 -13.63 -5.95
N ILE A 217 -11.63 -13.15 -6.63
CA ILE A 217 -10.35 -12.78 -6.01
C ILE A 217 -10.15 -11.27 -6.17
N ALA A 218 -10.33 -10.53 -5.09
CA ALA A 218 -10.16 -9.08 -5.07
C ALA A 218 -8.70 -8.69 -4.76
N GLY A 219 -8.09 -7.95 -5.67
CA GLY A 219 -6.75 -7.38 -5.51
C GLY A 219 -6.75 -5.92 -5.10
N GLY A 220 -5.56 -5.29 -5.11
CA GLY A 220 -5.35 -3.88 -4.75
C GLY A 220 -6.12 -2.90 -5.62
N GLY A 221 -6.45 -3.25 -6.87
CA GLY A 221 -7.22 -2.42 -7.78
C GLY A 221 -8.64 -2.11 -7.28
N VAL A 222 -9.22 -2.95 -6.42
CA VAL A 222 -10.50 -2.67 -5.77
C VAL A 222 -10.40 -1.44 -4.85
N HIS A 223 -9.30 -1.32 -4.10
CA HIS A 223 -9.03 -0.15 -3.27
C HIS A 223 -8.80 1.11 -4.12
N SER A 224 -8.00 1.01 -5.18
CA SER A 224 -7.73 2.13 -6.08
C SER A 224 -9.00 2.65 -6.76
N SER A 225 -9.90 1.75 -7.13
CA SER A 225 -11.19 2.09 -7.74
C SER A 225 -12.26 2.48 -6.71
N GLY A 226 -12.12 2.11 -5.43
CA GLY A 226 -13.18 2.26 -4.42
C GLY A 226 -14.40 1.39 -4.69
N ALA A 227 -14.23 0.21 -5.29
CA ALA A 227 -15.31 -0.69 -5.77
C ALA A 227 -15.87 -1.60 -4.66
N TYR A 228 -16.04 -1.07 -3.44
CA TYR A 228 -16.43 -1.87 -2.27
C TYR A 228 -17.88 -2.31 -2.29
N SER A 229 -18.80 -1.38 -2.60
CA SER A 229 -20.23 -1.67 -2.70
C SER A 229 -20.56 -2.62 -3.84
N GLU A 230 -19.85 -2.49 -4.95
CA GLU A 230 -20.02 -3.33 -6.13
C GLU A 230 -19.53 -4.76 -5.88
N LEU A 231 -18.42 -4.89 -5.15
CA LEU A 231 -17.93 -6.20 -4.71
C LEU A 231 -18.88 -6.85 -3.69
N GLY A 232 -19.43 -6.07 -2.75
CA GLY A 232 -20.49 -6.52 -1.82
C GLY A 232 -21.78 -6.94 -2.53
N ALA A 233 -22.13 -6.30 -3.66
CA ALA A 233 -23.25 -6.70 -4.48
C ALA A 233 -23.06 -8.11 -5.05
N LEU A 234 -21.85 -8.49 -5.46
CA LEU A 234 -21.54 -9.86 -5.90
C LEU A 234 -21.68 -10.87 -4.75
N GLN A 235 -21.23 -10.54 -3.53
CA GLN A 235 -21.46 -11.39 -2.35
C GLN A 235 -22.96 -11.57 -2.06
N SER A 236 -23.75 -10.51 -2.22
CA SER A 236 -25.21 -10.58 -2.05
C SER A 236 -25.87 -11.51 -3.06
N LEU A 237 -25.30 -11.66 -4.26
CA LEU A 237 -25.75 -12.64 -5.26
C LEU A 237 -25.32 -14.09 -4.96
N GLY A 238 -24.51 -14.31 -3.92
CA GLY A 238 -24.06 -15.64 -3.49
C GLY A 238 -22.64 -16.01 -3.89
N LEU A 239 -21.83 -15.06 -4.38
CA LEU A 239 -20.44 -15.29 -4.77
C LEU A 239 -19.50 -15.16 -3.57
N PRO A 240 -18.67 -16.16 -3.25
CA PRO A 240 -17.65 -16.02 -2.24
C PRO A 240 -16.53 -15.09 -2.74
N VAL A 241 -15.98 -14.29 -1.83
CA VAL A 241 -14.91 -13.35 -2.13
C VAL A 241 -13.68 -13.66 -1.27
N ALA A 242 -12.57 -13.89 -1.93
CA ALA A 242 -11.24 -13.91 -1.34
C ALA A 242 -10.48 -12.65 -1.72
N THR A 243 -9.40 -12.34 -1.00
CA THR A 243 -8.56 -11.19 -1.29
C THR A 243 -7.10 -11.59 -1.47
N THR A 244 -6.36 -10.83 -2.26
CA THR A 244 -4.90 -10.85 -2.14
C THR A 244 -4.49 -10.05 -0.90
N VAL A 245 -3.23 -10.11 -0.49
CA VAL A 245 -2.73 -9.26 0.60
C VAL A 245 -2.96 -7.77 0.34
N MET A 246 -2.80 -7.33 -0.93
CA MET A 246 -3.07 -5.93 -1.33
C MET A 246 -4.57 -5.61 -1.42
N GLY A 247 -5.41 -6.62 -1.52
CA GLY A 247 -6.88 -6.50 -1.50
C GLY A 247 -7.49 -6.65 -0.12
N LYS A 248 -6.69 -6.96 0.94
CA LYS A 248 -7.23 -7.12 2.31
C LYS A 248 -7.99 -5.88 2.73
N GLY A 249 -9.20 -6.10 3.24
CA GLY A 249 -10.14 -5.03 3.59
C GLY A 249 -11.01 -4.53 2.43
N ALA A 250 -10.88 -5.05 1.21
CA ALA A 250 -11.80 -4.74 0.12
C ALA A 250 -13.24 -5.19 0.44
N VAL A 251 -13.38 -6.26 1.21
CA VAL A 251 -14.62 -6.73 1.84
C VAL A 251 -14.42 -6.86 3.34
N ALA A 252 -15.50 -6.84 4.11
CA ALA A 252 -15.45 -7.16 5.53
C ALA A 252 -15.16 -8.65 5.71
N GLU A 253 -14.17 -9.01 6.53
CA GLU A 253 -13.87 -10.40 6.86
C GLU A 253 -14.88 -11.01 7.85
N THR A 254 -15.81 -10.20 8.33
CA THR A 254 -16.98 -10.63 9.12
C THR A 254 -18.14 -11.08 8.25
N ASP A 255 -18.14 -10.76 6.94
CA ASP A 255 -19.18 -11.23 6.02
C ASP A 255 -19.11 -12.76 5.87
N PRO A 256 -20.26 -13.47 5.87
CA PRO A 256 -20.31 -14.93 5.83
C PRO A 256 -19.74 -15.55 4.53
N LEU A 257 -19.63 -14.77 3.44
CA LEU A 257 -19.06 -15.25 2.18
C LEU A 257 -17.63 -14.75 1.92
N THR A 258 -16.96 -14.18 2.92
CA THR A 258 -15.55 -13.80 2.78
C THR A 258 -14.63 -14.96 3.15
N VAL A 259 -13.78 -15.35 2.21
CA VAL A 259 -12.81 -16.45 2.36
C VAL A 259 -11.55 -16.01 3.14
N GLY A 260 -11.12 -14.76 2.99
CA GLY A 260 -9.88 -14.22 3.55
C GLY A 260 -8.78 -14.08 2.52
N VAL A 261 -7.53 -13.92 2.99
CA VAL A 261 -6.36 -13.73 2.11
C VAL A 261 -5.93 -15.06 1.50
N VAL A 262 -5.68 -15.07 0.18
CA VAL A 262 -5.26 -16.25 -0.59
C VAL A 262 -3.83 -16.14 -1.12
N GLY A 263 -3.36 -17.20 -1.76
CA GLY A 263 -2.00 -17.35 -2.24
C GLY A 263 -1.16 -18.19 -1.28
N TYR A 264 0.12 -17.92 -1.21
CA TYR A 264 1.02 -18.62 -0.29
C TYR A 264 0.68 -18.40 1.21
N PHE A 265 -0.28 -17.49 1.50
CA PHE A 265 -0.83 -17.24 2.83
C PHE A 265 -1.82 -18.33 3.32
N MET A 266 -2.04 -19.41 2.55
CA MET A 266 -3.01 -20.46 2.89
C MET A 266 -2.37 -21.74 3.46
N ALA A 267 -1.19 -21.63 4.07
CA ALA A 267 -0.54 -22.73 4.78
C ALA A 267 -1.30 -23.14 6.05
N PRO A 268 -1.04 -24.31 6.62
CA PRO A 268 -1.61 -24.71 7.91
C PRO A 268 -1.47 -23.63 8.98
N ARG A 269 -2.49 -23.42 9.79
CA ARG A 269 -2.65 -22.35 10.80
C ARG A 269 -2.95 -20.95 10.24
N ALA A 270 -2.80 -20.72 8.93
CA ALA A 270 -3.25 -19.46 8.32
C ALA A 270 -4.77 -19.30 8.43
N ARG A 271 -5.25 -18.05 8.44
CA ARG A 271 -6.68 -17.74 8.59
C ARG A 271 -7.58 -18.44 7.56
N SER A 272 -7.11 -18.55 6.34
CA SER A 272 -7.82 -19.17 5.21
C SER A 272 -7.39 -20.63 4.93
N SER A 273 -6.60 -21.25 5.80
CA SER A 273 -6.05 -22.61 5.58
C SER A 273 -7.14 -23.66 5.34
N HIS A 274 -8.17 -23.69 6.20
CA HIS A 274 -9.30 -24.63 6.09
C HIS A 274 -10.24 -24.33 4.91
N LEU A 275 -10.02 -23.22 4.19
CA LEU A 275 -10.78 -22.80 3.01
C LEU A 275 -10.00 -22.97 1.70
N ARG A 276 -8.81 -23.59 1.74
CA ARG A 276 -7.97 -23.79 0.56
C ARG A 276 -8.71 -24.53 -0.57
N THR A 277 -9.54 -25.49 -0.23
CA THR A 277 -10.36 -26.25 -1.19
C THR A 277 -11.34 -25.39 -1.97
N LEU A 278 -11.86 -24.31 -1.40
CA LEU A 278 -12.73 -23.37 -2.14
C LEU A 278 -11.98 -22.69 -3.30
N VAL A 279 -10.66 -22.55 -3.18
CA VAL A 279 -9.81 -21.95 -4.21
C VAL A 279 -9.31 -23.01 -5.19
N THR A 280 -8.77 -24.13 -4.67
CA THR A 280 -8.16 -25.17 -5.51
C THR A 280 -9.17 -26.03 -6.26
N GLU A 281 -10.45 -25.89 -6.00
CA GLU A 281 -11.55 -26.58 -6.69
C GLU A 281 -12.50 -25.61 -7.41
N ALA A 282 -12.16 -24.33 -7.49
CA ALA A 282 -12.97 -23.34 -8.21
C ALA A 282 -13.00 -23.66 -9.70
N ASP A 283 -14.21 -23.70 -10.31
CA ASP A 283 -14.37 -23.92 -11.76
C ASP A 283 -14.41 -22.62 -12.56
N VAL A 284 -14.78 -21.51 -11.92
CA VAL A 284 -14.73 -20.15 -12.48
C VAL A 284 -14.11 -19.20 -11.48
N VAL A 285 -13.08 -18.47 -11.88
CA VAL A 285 -12.38 -17.48 -11.04
C VAL A 285 -12.50 -16.10 -11.67
N LEU A 286 -13.14 -15.17 -10.95
CA LEU A 286 -13.17 -13.74 -11.30
C LEU A 286 -12.04 -13.02 -10.57
N LEU A 287 -11.01 -12.60 -11.32
CA LEU A 287 -9.90 -11.79 -10.84
C LEU A 287 -10.26 -10.32 -10.97
N VAL A 288 -10.20 -9.53 -9.90
CA VAL A 288 -10.58 -8.10 -9.89
C VAL A 288 -9.42 -7.25 -9.40
N GLY A 289 -8.85 -6.43 -10.28
CA GLY A 289 -7.73 -5.55 -9.95
C GLY A 289 -6.55 -6.32 -9.34
N ASN A 290 -6.20 -7.45 -9.95
CA ASN A 290 -5.26 -8.43 -9.44
C ASN A 290 -4.28 -8.84 -10.54
N ARG A 291 -3.00 -8.52 -10.38
CA ARG A 291 -1.95 -8.81 -11.37
C ARG A 291 -1.41 -10.24 -11.32
N THR A 292 -2.06 -11.15 -10.62
CA THR A 292 -1.70 -12.58 -10.55
C THR A 292 -0.21 -12.83 -10.27
N ASN A 293 0.33 -12.11 -9.28
CA ASN A 293 1.74 -12.22 -8.91
C ASN A 293 2.06 -13.54 -8.21
N GLN A 294 3.34 -13.86 -8.09
CA GLN A 294 3.85 -15.10 -7.53
C GLN A 294 3.23 -15.44 -6.15
N ASN A 295 3.28 -14.51 -5.20
CA ASN A 295 2.80 -14.76 -3.83
C ASN A 295 1.28 -14.91 -3.75
N GLY A 296 0.54 -14.12 -4.55
CA GLY A 296 -0.92 -14.15 -4.58
C GLY A 296 -1.52 -15.36 -5.28
N THR A 297 -0.70 -16.11 -6.01
CA THR A 297 -1.08 -17.31 -6.76
C THR A 297 -0.34 -18.57 -6.31
N ASP A 298 0.38 -18.48 -5.18
CA ASP A 298 1.22 -19.59 -4.68
C ASP A 298 2.14 -20.13 -5.78
N SER A 299 2.93 -19.24 -6.37
CA SER A 299 3.80 -19.53 -7.53
C SER A 299 3.05 -20.12 -8.74
N TRP A 300 1.87 -19.55 -9.03
CA TRP A 300 0.95 -19.94 -10.13
C TRP A 300 0.41 -21.36 -10.03
N SER A 301 0.50 -22.00 -8.87
CA SER A 301 0.02 -23.37 -8.61
C SER A 301 -1.35 -23.45 -7.90
N LEU A 302 -1.87 -22.29 -7.43
CA LEU A 302 -3.03 -22.26 -6.53
C LEU A 302 -4.34 -22.68 -7.21
N TYR A 303 -4.54 -22.29 -8.47
CA TYR A 303 -5.78 -22.53 -9.16
C TYR A 303 -5.75 -23.84 -9.95
N PRO A 304 -6.89 -24.57 -10.06
CA PRO A 304 -6.92 -25.82 -10.82
C PRO A 304 -6.70 -25.58 -12.31
N ALA A 305 -6.01 -26.49 -12.98
CA ALA A 305 -5.68 -26.39 -14.42
C ALA A 305 -6.94 -26.26 -15.32
N GLY A 306 -8.10 -26.78 -14.87
CA GLY A 306 -9.36 -26.69 -15.60
C GLY A 306 -10.22 -25.48 -15.26
N ALA A 307 -9.78 -24.58 -14.40
CA ALA A 307 -10.53 -23.37 -14.06
C ALA A 307 -10.64 -22.43 -15.27
N ARG A 308 -11.81 -21.80 -15.41
CA ARG A 308 -12.02 -20.73 -16.38
C ARG A 308 -11.87 -19.38 -15.68
N PHE A 309 -11.16 -18.46 -16.31
CA PHE A 309 -10.89 -17.17 -15.72
C PHE A 309 -11.65 -16.05 -16.39
N ILE A 310 -12.06 -15.09 -15.56
CA ILE A 310 -12.53 -13.76 -15.96
C ILE A 310 -11.56 -12.79 -15.30
N HIS A 311 -10.95 -11.90 -16.06
CA HIS A 311 -9.96 -10.98 -15.49
C HIS A 311 -10.34 -9.53 -15.76
N LEU A 312 -10.65 -8.81 -14.70
CA LEU A 312 -10.99 -7.39 -14.70
C LEU A 312 -9.80 -6.57 -14.17
N ASP A 313 -9.24 -5.75 -15.03
CA ASP A 313 -8.21 -4.77 -14.65
C ASP A 313 -8.30 -3.54 -15.58
N VAL A 314 -7.81 -2.39 -15.11
CA VAL A 314 -7.71 -1.17 -15.91
C VAL A 314 -6.57 -1.24 -16.92
N ASP A 315 -5.55 -2.07 -16.65
CA ASP A 315 -4.40 -2.30 -17.52
C ASP A 315 -4.62 -3.52 -18.42
N GLY A 316 -4.91 -3.28 -19.69
CA GLY A 316 -5.09 -4.36 -20.66
C GLY A 316 -3.86 -5.26 -20.83
N GLY A 317 -2.66 -4.82 -20.46
CA GLY A 317 -1.44 -5.62 -20.48
C GLY A 317 -1.37 -6.63 -19.32
N GLU A 318 -2.09 -6.40 -18.23
CA GLU A 318 -2.19 -7.33 -17.10
C GLU A 318 -3.31 -8.36 -17.30
N VAL A 319 -4.38 -7.99 -18.02
CA VAL A 319 -5.53 -8.88 -18.25
C VAL A 319 -5.13 -10.09 -19.08
N GLY A 320 -5.29 -11.29 -18.51
CA GLY A 320 -4.97 -12.55 -19.18
C GLY A 320 -3.47 -12.89 -19.25
N ARG A 321 -2.60 -12.16 -18.54
CA ARG A 321 -1.14 -12.36 -18.60
C ARG A 321 -0.70 -13.78 -18.21
N ASN A 322 -1.21 -14.30 -17.10
CA ASN A 322 -0.80 -15.60 -16.55
C ASN A 322 -1.88 -16.69 -16.73
N TYR A 323 -3.12 -16.30 -16.96
CA TYR A 323 -4.26 -17.20 -17.14
C TYR A 323 -5.12 -16.70 -18.31
N GLU A 324 -5.34 -17.55 -19.30
CA GLU A 324 -6.31 -17.22 -20.36
C GLU A 324 -7.66 -16.87 -19.74
N SER A 325 -8.27 -15.76 -20.16
CA SER A 325 -9.40 -15.18 -19.46
C SER A 325 -10.40 -14.52 -20.40
N VAL A 326 -11.66 -14.50 -20.01
CA VAL A 326 -12.59 -13.48 -20.50
C VAL A 326 -12.06 -12.12 -20.04
N ARG A 327 -11.73 -11.26 -21.01
CA ARG A 327 -11.01 -10.01 -20.75
C ARG A 327 -11.97 -8.87 -20.48
N LEU A 328 -11.94 -8.34 -19.26
CA LEU A 328 -12.69 -7.15 -18.85
C LEU A 328 -11.68 -6.00 -18.62
N VAL A 329 -11.41 -5.21 -19.67
CA VAL A 329 -10.52 -4.04 -19.53
C VAL A 329 -11.34 -2.84 -19.13
N GLY A 330 -11.20 -2.38 -17.88
CA GLY A 330 -11.97 -1.26 -17.35
C GLY A 330 -11.78 -1.03 -15.86
N ASP A 331 -12.37 0.05 -15.36
CA ASP A 331 -12.42 0.39 -13.94
C ASP A 331 -13.26 -0.64 -13.17
N ALA A 332 -12.77 -1.11 -12.04
CA ALA A 332 -13.43 -2.15 -11.26
C ALA A 332 -14.83 -1.71 -10.77
N LYS A 333 -15.01 -0.45 -10.33
CA LYS A 333 -16.29 0.04 -9.83
C LYS A 333 -17.37 0.00 -10.90
N LEU A 334 -17.11 0.62 -12.05
CA LEU A 334 -18.10 0.69 -13.14
C LEU A 334 -18.36 -0.69 -13.76
N THR A 335 -17.31 -1.48 -13.96
CA THR A 335 -17.44 -2.79 -14.60
C THR A 335 -18.14 -3.80 -13.69
N LEU A 336 -17.84 -3.82 -12.37
CA LEU A 336 -18.56 -4.68 -11.42
C LEU A 336 -20.02 -4.28 -11.24
N ALA A 337 -20.34 -2.97 -11.26
CA ALA A 337 -21.71 -2.49 -11.23
C ALA A 337 -22.50 -3.05 -12.45
N SER A 338 -21.93 -2.91 -13.65
CA SER A 338 -22.53 -3.43 -14.89
C SER A 338 -22.64 -4.96 -14.86
N LEU A 339 -21.60 -5.66 -14.40
CA LEU A 339 -21.62 -7.14 -14.28
C LEU A 339 -22.71 -7.60 -13.29
N ALA A 340 -22.85 -6.96 -12.14
CA ALA A 340 -23.88 -7.29 -11.16
C ALA A 340 -25.29 -7.08 -11.72
N GLU A 341 -25.51 -6.05 -12.55
CA GLU A 341 -26.79 -5.81 -13.22
C GLU A 341 -27.11 -6.89 -14.23
N VAL A 342 -26.15 -7.26 -15.07
CA VAL A 342 -26.33 -8.33 -16.05
C VAL A 342 -26.56 -9.70 -15.35
N LEU A 343 -25.84 -9.98 -14.25
CA LEU A 343 -26.03 -11.20 -13.46
C LEU A 343 -27.44 -11.30 -12.88
N ARG A 344 -28.05 -10.19 -12.43
CA ARG A 344 -29.44 -10.21 -11.91
C ARG A 344 -30.47 -10.65 -12.95
N GLN A 345 -30.14 -10.53 -14.23
CA GLN A 345 -30.98 -10.95 -15.35
C GLN A 345 -30.76 -12.43 -15.74
N ARG A 346 -29.84 -13.14 -15.06
CA ARG A 346 -29.53 -14.55 -15.30
C ARG A 346 -30.23 -15.46 -14.25
N ASP A 347 -30.32 -16.73 -14.55
CA ASP A 347 -30.73 -17.71 -13.55
C ASP A 347 -29.60 -17.96 -12.56
N LEU A 348 -29.78 -17.44 -11.35
CA LEU A 348 -28.85 -17.60 -10.23
C LEU A 348 -29.37 -18.57 -9.16
N SER A 349 -30.37 -19.39 -9.47
CA SER A 349 -30.96 -20.34 -8.52
C SER A 349 -29.94 -21.29 -7.92
N GLY A 350 -28.97 -21.73 -8.72
CA GLY A 350 -27.85 -22.55 -8.27
C GLY A 350 -26.92 -21.82 -7.26
N LEU A 351 -26.60 -20.55 -7.46
CA LEU A 351 -25.79 -19.75 -6.52
C LEU A 351 -26.58 -19.52 -5.22
N LYS A 352 -27.82 -19.08 -5.33
CA LYS A 352 -28.69 -18.81 -4.18
C LYS A 352 -28.94 -20.07 -3.33
N GLY A 353 -29.16 -21.22 -3.98
CA GLY A 353 -29.38 -22.49 -3.28
C GLY A 353 -28.18 -22.98 -2.48
N ARG A 354 -26.95 -22.67 -2.90
CA ARG A 354 -25.73 -23.08 -2.21
C ARG A 354 -25.23 -22.06 -1.15
N ARG A 355 -25.79 -20.86 -1.13
CA ARG A 355 -25.29 -19.76 -0.30
C ARG A 355 -25.21 -20.11 1.19
N ALA A 356 -26.27 -20.69 1.75
CA ALA A 356 -26.31 -21.06 3.17
C ALA A 356 -25.25 -22.11 3.51
N ALA A 357 -25.17 -23.21 2.73
CA ALA A 357 -24.16 -24.25 2.93
C ALA A 357 -22.73 -23.74 2.80
N LEU A 358 -22.48 -22.79 1.89
CA LEU A 358 -21.17 -22.15 1.74
C LEU A 358 -20.84 -21.27 2.95
N ALA A 359 -21.79 -20.47 3.43
CA ALA A 359 -21.63 -19.66 4.63
C ALA A 359 -21.33 -20.53 5.86
N ASP A 360 -22.03 -21.66 6.03
CA ASP A 360 -21.77 -22.63 7.10
C ASP A 360 -20.38 -23.28 6.96
N THR A 361 -19.93 -23.55 5.73
CA THR A 361 -18.59 -24.07 5.49
C THR A 361 -17.51 -23.07 5.89
N ILE A 362 -17.69 -21.80 5.53
CA ILE A 362 -16.78 -20.72 5.91
C ILE A 362 -16.77 -20.49 7.43
N ALA A 363 -17.94 -20.52 8.07
CA ALA A 363 -18.05 -20.37 9.52
C ALA A 363 -17.30 -21.49 10.27
N ARG A 364 -17.55 -22.75 9.91
CA ARG A 364 -16.84 -23.90 10.49
C ARG A 364 -15.32 -23.85 10.28
N ALA A 365 -14.87 -23.41 9.09
CA ALA A 365 -13.46 -23.25 8.81
C ALA A 365 -12.80 -22.17 9.70
N ARG A 366 -13.52 -21.08 9.96
CA ARG A 366 -13.05 -20.02 10.89
C ARG A 366 -12.99 -20.52 12.33
N GLU A 367 -13.98 -21.29 12.77
CA GLU A 367 -13.98 -21.90 14.10
C GLU A 367 -12.83 -22.92 14.25
N ALA A 368 -12.61 -23.77 13.24
CA ALA A 368 -11.51 -24.73 13.24
C ALA A 368 -10.16 -24.01 13.33
N GLN A 369 -9.94 -22.96 12.53
CA GLN A 369 -8.71 -22.16 12.58
C GLN A 369 -8.53 -21.47 13.93
N ALA A 370 -9.60 -20.91 14.51
CA ALA A 370 -9.53 -20.32 15.85
C ALA A 370 -9.14 -21.38 16.90
N GLY A 371 -9.67 -22.62 16.80
CA GLY A 371 -9.27 -23.75 17.64
C GLY A 371 -7.79 -24.11 17.48
N ASP A 372 -7.28 -24.18 16.23
CA ASP A 372 -5.85 -24.42 15.96
C ASP A 372 -4.93 -23.36 16.60
N MET A 373 -5.43 -22.13 16.71
CA MET A 373 -4.67 -20.99 17.19
C MET A 373 -4.79 -20.76 18.70
N ALA A 374 -5.85 -21.24 19.34
CA ALA A 374 -6.18 -20.92 20.74
C ALA A 374 -5.00 -21.12 21.68
N ARG A 375 -4.30 -22.26 21.59
CA ARG A 375 -3.13 -22.55 22.42
C ARG A 375 -1.99 -21.56 22.23
N LEU A 376 -1.75 -21.09 20.99
CA LEU A 376 -0.66 -20.16 20.69
C LEU A 376 -1.01 -18.72 21.13
N VAL A 377 -2.28 -18.35 21.01
CA VAL A 377 -2.79 -17.05 21.43
C VAL A 377 -2.79 -16.92 22.95
N ASP A 378 -3.18 -17.97 23.67
CA ASP A 378 -3.29 -17.97 25.14
C ASP A 378 -1.96 -18.28 25.85
N MET A 379 -0.88 -18.50 25.09
CA MET A 379 0.42 -18.88 25.65
C MET A 379 1.05 -17.72 26.44
N GLU A 380 1.32 -17.96 27.73
CA GLU A 380 2.03 -17.03 28.62
C GLU A 380 3.57 -17.23 28.56
N ALA A 381 4.08 -17.52 27.37
CA ALA A 381 5.51 -17.76 27.14
C ALA A 381 6.29 -16.45 26.96
N THR A 382 7.53 -16.45 27.38
CA THR A 382 8.57 -15.45 27.11
C THR A 382 9.78 -16.13 26.46
N PRO A 383 10.27 -15.62 25.31
CA PRO A 383 9.78 -14.47 24.52
C PRO A 383 8.35 -14.65 24.00
N ILE A 384 7.66 -13.53 23.73
CA ILE A 384 6.23 -13.51 23.40
C ILE A 384 6.00 -14.05 21.98
N ARG A 385 5.00 -14.89 21.82
CA ARG A 385 4.60 -15.42 20.50
C ARG A 385 3.94 -14.34 19.65
N PRO A 386 4.28 -14.21 18.32
CA PRO A 386 3.64 -13.25 17.43
C PRO A 386 2.12 -13.43 17.34
N GLU A 387 1.63 -14.67 17.43
CA GLU A 387 0.19 -14.96 17.42
C GLU A 387 -0.55 -14.26 18.56
N ARG A 388 0.04 -14.24 19.76
CA ARG A 388 -0.49 -13.50 20.91
C ARG A 388 -0.45 -11.99 20.65
N ILE A 389 0.64 -11.47 20.09
CA ILE A 389 0.78 -10.05 19.75
C ILE A 389 -0.31 -9.62 18.76
N MET A 390 -0.53 -10.42 17.73
CA MET A 390 -1.57 -10.13 16.73
C MET A 390 -2.98 -10.16 17.34
N ALA A 391 -3.27 -11.09 18.23
CA ALA A 391 -4.57 -11.16 18.90
C ALA A 391 -4.84 -9.91 19.73
N GLU A 392 -3.86 -9.40 20.48
CA GLU A 392 -4.00 -8.17 21.27
C GLU A 392 -4.15 -6.93 20.37
N ILE A 393 -3.44 -6.86 19.23
CA ILE A 393 -3.62 -5.79 18.26
C ILE A 393 -5.01 -5.88 17.62
N ASP A 394 -5.46 -7.09 17.22
CA ASP A 394 -6.79 -7.26 16.64
C ASP A 394 -7.90 -6.83 17.62
N ALA A 395 -7.74 -7.12 18.91
CA ALA A 395 -8.71 -6.76 19.95
C ALA A 395 -8.91 -5.25 20.11
N VAL A 396 -7.86 -4.44 19.87
CA VAL A 396 -7.94 -2.97 19.97
C VAL A 396 -8.21 -2.27 18.64
N THR A 397 -8.18 -3.01 17.53
CA THR A 397 -8.41 -2.47 16.18
C THR A 397 -9.90 -2.19 15.97
N THR A 398 -10.24 -1.01 15.48
CA THR A 398 -11.60 -0.60 15.10
C THR A 398 -11.76 -0.55 13.59
N PRO A 399 -13.00 -0.43 13.05
CA PRO A 399 -13.22 -0.24 11.61
C PRO A 399 -12.50 0.98 11.01
N GLU A 400 -12.22 2.00 11.82
CA GLU A 400 -11.55 3.25 11.39
C GLU A 400 -10.02 3.14 11.42
N THR A 401 -9.49 2.18 12.18
CA THR A 401 -8.04 1.99 12.33
C THR A 401 -7.39 1.69 10.98
N VAL A 402 -6.36 2.45 10.64
CA VAL A 402 -5.45 2.13 9.55
C VAL A 402 -4.35 1.23 10.08
N VAL A 403 -4.25 0.04 9.54
CA VAL A 403 -3.20 -0.90 9.88
C VAL A 403 -2.09 -0.83 8.84
N VAL A 404 -0.88 -0.68 9.31
CA VAL A 404 0.31 -0.64 8.46
C VAL A 404 1.25 -1.77 8.88
N ALA A 405 1.88 -2.43 7.93
CA ALA A 405 2.99 -3.32 8.23
C ALA A 405 4.19 -3.02 7.35
N ASP A 406 5.36 -3.24 7.90
CA ASP A 406 6.57 -3.32 7.12
C ASP A 406 6.57 -4.58 6.23
N ALA A 407 7.54 -4.69 5.34
CA ALA A 407 7.77 -5.89 4.53
C ALA A 407 8.05 -7.13 5.41
N SER A 408 8.32 -8.26 4.77
CA SER A 408 8.69 -9.50 5.44
C SER A 408 7.57 -10.05 6.35
N TYR A 409 7.92 -10.62 7.49
CA TYR A 409 7.00 -11.29 8.41
C TYR A 409 5.89 -10.38 8.95
N ALA A 410 6.17 -9.12 9.23
CA ALA A 410 5.17 -8.18 9.72
C ALA A 410 3.91 -8.14 8.83
N SER A 411 4.12 -8.06 7.51
CA SER A 411 3.02 -8.06 6.54
C SER A 411 2.27 -9.39 6.46
N ILE A 412 2.94 -10.51 6.72
CA ILE A 412 2.33 -11.84 6.73
C ILE A 412 1.51 -12.03 8.01
N TRP A 413 2.03 -11.57 9.15
CA TRP A 413 1.30 -11.60 10.42
C TRP A 413 -0.01 -10.82 10.33
N ILE A 414 0.01 -9.56 9.88
CA ILE A 414 -1.22 -8.77 9.77
C ILE A 414 -2.21 -9.36 8.75
N ALA A 415 -1.71 -9.93 7.65
CA ALA A 415 -2.56 -10.53 6.62
C ALA A 415 -3.36 -11.73 7.16
N ASN A 416 -2.71 -12.54 8.00
CA ASN A 416 -3.29 -13.78 8.53
C ASN A 416 -4.09 -13.60 9.82
N PHE A 417 -3.76 -12.60 10.66
CA PHE A 417 -4.30 -12.56 12.03
C PHE A 417 -5.16 -11.35 12.33
N LEU A 418 -5.01 -10.22 11.61
CA LEU A 418 -5.89 -9.08 11.85
C LEU A 418 -7.15 -9.16 10.99
N THR A 419 -8.26 -8.69 11.56
CA THR A 419 -9.59 -8.77 10.94
C THR A 419 -9.96 -7.47 10.25
N ALA A 420 -10.30 -7.50 8.97
CA ALA A 420 -10.96 -6.38 8.30
C ALA A 420 -12.43 -6.34 8.74
N ARG A 421 -12.78 -5.34 9.56
CA ARG A 421 -14.11 -5.24 10.21
C ARG A 421 -15.16 -4.57 9.33
N ARG A 422 -14.73 -3.84 8.29
CA ARG A 422 -15.61 -3.24 7.28
C ARG A 422 -14.98 -3.26 5.90
N ALA A 423 -15.81 -3.22 4.87
CA ALA A 423 -15.34 -2.97 3.51
C ALA A 423 -14.71 -1.57 3.41
N GLY A 424 -13.55 -1.49 2.79
CA GLY A 424 -12.76 -0.27 2.69
C GLY A 424 -11.86 0.02 3.89
N GLN A 425 -11.78 -0.84 4.91
CA GLN A 425 -10.75 -0.73 5.94
C GLN A 425 -9.37 -0.93 5.33
N ARG A 426 -8.40 -0.10 5.72
CA ARG A 426 -7.10 -0.06 5.05
C ARG A 426 -6.04 -0.85 5.81
N PHE A 427 -5.42 -1.76 5.07
CA PHE A 427 -4.24 -2.52 5.47
C PHE A 427 -3.13 -2.20 4.47
N LEU A 428 -2.12 -1.44 4.90
CA LEU A 428 -1.03 -1.01 4.03
C LEU A 428 0.21 -1.85 4.25
N THR A 429 0.83 -2.26 3.16
CA THR A 429 2.10 -2.99 3.19
C THR A 429 2.85 -2.76 1.88
N PRO A 430 4.20 -2.69 1.92
CA PRO A 430 5.02 -2.50 0.73
C PRO A 430 5.14 -3.82 -0.05
N ARG A 431 4.17 -4.13 -0.91
CA ARG A 431 4.14 -5.36 -1.71
C ARG A 431 4.36 -5.12 -3.21
N GLY A 432 4.84 -3.94 -3.59
CA GLY A 432 5.32 -3.68 -4.94
C GLY A 432 6.68 -4.36 -5.17
N ILE A 433 7.67 -3.95 -4.41
CA ILE A 433 9.03 -4.54 -4.40
C ILE A 433 9.45 -5.04 -3.00
N ALA A 434 8.63 -4.81 -1.99
CA ALA A 434 8.79 -5.30 -0.61
C ALA A 434 10.09 -4.84 0.09
N GLY A 435 10.45 -3.56 -0.04
CA GLY A 435 11.59 -2.97 0.69
C GLY A 435 11.35 -2.95 2.20
N LEU A 436 12.40 -3.25 2.98
CA LEU A 436 12.39 -3.13 4.44
C LEU A 436 12.52 -1.66 4.87
N GLY A 437 11.96 -1.33 6.04
CA GLY A 437 12.04 -0.01 6.63
C GLY A 437 10.97 0.96 6.13
N TRP A 438 9.92 0.51 5.46
CA TRP A 438 8.84 1.38 5.01
C TRP A 438 7.61 1.37 5.93
N GLY A 439 7.59 0.56 6.98
CA GLY A 439 6.48 0.50 7.91
C GLY A 439 6.19 1.84 8.58
N LEU A 440 7.17 2.43 9.28
CA LEU A 440 7.01 3.73 9.93
C LEU A 440 6.71 4.85 8.92
N PRO A 441 7.45 5.03 7.80
CA PRO A 441 7.11 6.01 6.78
C PRO A 441 5.69 5.87 6.22
N PHE A 442 5.21 4.65 5.95
CA PHE A 442 3.83 4.40 5.53
C PHE A 442 2.83 4.84 6.60
N ALA A 443 3.11 4.57 7.87
CA ALA A 443 2.25 5.00 8.97
C ALA A 443 2.16 6.54 9.05
N LEU A 444 3.29 7.24 8.87
CA LEU A 444 3.32 8.70 8.85
C LEU A 444 2.54 9.27 7.67
N GLY A 445 2.73 8.74 6.46
CA GLY A 445 1.95 9.14 5.28
C GLY A 445 0.45 8.89 5.44
N ALA A 446 0.08 7.75 6.04
CA ALA A 446 -1.31 7.43 6.37
C ALA A 446 -1.91 8.41 7.39
N LYS A 447 -1.13 8.81 8.41
CA LYS A 447 -1.55 9.76 9.44
C LYS A 447 -1.73 11.17 8.87
N VAL A 448 -0.87 11.60 7.92
CA VAL A 448 -1.06 12.86 7.18
C VAL A 448 -2.37 12.83 6.39
N ALA A 449 -2.68 11.71 5.73
CA ALA A 449 -3.89 11.56 4.92
C ALA A 449 -5.18 11.46 5.75
N ARG A 450 -5.09 10.91 6.97
CA ARG A 450 -6.23 10.74 7.90
C ARG A 450 -5.82 11.10 9.33
N PRO A 451 -5.77 12.38 9.66
CA PRO A 451 -5.29 12.88 10.96
C PRO A 451 -6.06 12.30 12.16
N ASP A 452 -7.36 12.08 12.01
CA ASP A 452 -8.25 11.64 13.10
C ASP A 452 -8.27 10.11 13.30
N ALA A 453 -7.76 9.34 12.33
CA ALA A 453 -7.79 7.88 12.42
C ALA A 453 -6.64 7.36 13.31
N PRO A 454 -6.87 6.34 14.15
CA PRO A 454 -5.79 5.58 14.76
C PRO A 454 -4.95 4.90 13.66
N VAL A 455 -3.62 4.99 13.77
CA VAL A 455 -2.67 4.31 12.87
C VAL A 455 -1.79 3.40 13.69
N ILE A 456 -1.86 2.10 13.43
CA ILE A 456 -1.03 1.08 14.08
C ILE A 456 -0.10 0.49 13.03
N CYS A 457 1.20 0.58 13.26
CA CYS A 457 2.25 0.01 12.43
C CYS A 457 2.85 -1.21 13.12
N VAL A 458 2.91 -2.34 12.43
CA VAL A 458 3.65 -3.53 12.85
C VAL A 458 4.91 -3.64 12.01
N THR A 459 6.07 -3.73 12.65
CA THR A 459 7.37 -3.84 12.00
C THR A 459 8.26 -4.85 12.72
N GLY A 460 9.19 -5.49 12.00
CA GLY A 460 10.29 -6.20 12.65
C GLY A 460 11.39 -5.22 13.09
N ASP A 461 12.21 -5.65 14.03
CA ASP A 461 13.38 -4.90 14.51
C ASP A 461 14.37 -4.58 13.38
N GLY A 462 14.62 -5.53 12.47
CA GLY A 462 15.46 -5.33 11.29
C GLY A 462 14.92 -4.24 10.37
N GLY A 463 13.62 -4.25 10.06
CA GLY A 463 12.98 -3.19 9.26
C GLY A 463 12.96 -1.83 9.97
N PHE A 464 12.62 -1.81 11.26
CA PHE A 464 12.59 -0.59 12.05
C PHE A 464 13.97 0.05 12.20
N GLY A 465 15.02 -0.79 12.24
CA GLY A 465 16.42 -0.34 12.27
C GLY A 465 16.83 0.57 11.12
N HIS A 466 16.20 0.45 9.96
CA HIS A 466 16.48 1.31 8.79
C HIS A 466 15.94 2.74 8.94
N VAL A 467 14.98 3.00 9.86
CA VAL A 467 14.17 4.24 9.85
C VAL A 467 13.97 4.87 11.22
N TRP A 468 14.77 4.56 12.22
CA TRP A 468 14.65 5.17 13.55
C TRP A 468 14.64 6.70 13.49
N SER A 469 15.39 7.30 12.56
CA SER A 469 15.47 8.76 12.39
C SER A 469 14.10 9.38 12.09
N GLU A 470 13.17 8.66 11.49
CA GLU A 470 11.84 9.17 11.18
C GLU A 470 10.95 9.30 12.44
N LEU A 471 11.36 8.80 13.60
CA LEU A 471 10.73 9.13 14.89
C LEU A 471 10.83 10.63 15.20
N GLU A 472 11.95 11.26 14.86
CA GLU A 472 12.08 12.72 14.95
C GLU A 472 11.09 13.42 14.00
N THR A 473 10.97 12.93 12.77
CA THR A 473 9.98 13.41 11.80
C THR A 473 8.55 13.31 12.38
N ALA A 474 8.18 12.13 12.89
CA ALA A 474 6.87 11.90 13.47
C ALA A 474 6.54 12.91 14.58
N ARG A 475 7.50 13.16 15.47
CA ARG A 475 7.37 14.13 16.57
C ARG A 475 7.31 15.58 16.05
N ARG A 476 8.26 15.98 15.21
CA ARG A 476 8.35 17.36 14.65
C ARG A 476 7.11 17.73 13.85
N MET A 477 6.58 16.77 13.07
CA MET A 477 5.37 16.97 12.25
C MET A 477 4.06 16.72 13.03
N ARG A 478 4.13 16.31 14.31
CA ARG A 478 2.98 15.99 15.16
C ARG A 478 2.07 14.94 14.52
N LEU A 479 2.66 13.80 14.18
CA LEU A 479 1.98 12.67 13.54
C LEU A 479 1.90 11.50 14.54
N PRO A 480 0.95 11.48 15.46
CA PRO A 480 0.83 10.41 16.46
C PRO A 480 0.47 9.10 15.77
N VAL A 481 1.40 8.16 15.84
CA VAL A 481 1.27 6.77 15.35
C VAL A 481 1.76 5.81 16.42
N ILE A 482 1.23 4.59 16.42
CA ILE A 482 1.66 3.51 17.31
C ILE A 482 2.49 2.55 16.48
N VAL A 483 3.72 2.31 16.89
CA VAL A 483 4.65 1.37 16.25
C VAL A 483 4.86 0.19 17.18
N VAL A 484 4.42 -0.99 16.78
CA VAL A 484 4.68 -2.25 17.47
C VAL A 484 5.85 -2.94 16.78
N VAL A 485 6.97 -3.04 17.48
CA VAL A 485 8.18 -3.68 16.99
C VAL A 485 8.21 -5.14 17.45
N LEU A 486 8.19 -6.07 16.50
CA LEU A 486 8.42 -7.49 16.75
C LEU A 486 9.94 -7.71 16.86
N ASN A 487 10.46 -7.52 18.08
CA ASN A 487 11.90 -7.59 18.37
C ASN A 487 12.32 -9.03 18.64
N ASN A 488 12.70 -9.73 17.59
CA ASN A 488 13.19 -11.11 17.68
C ASN A 488 14.69 -11.24 17.40
N GLN A 489 15.40 -10.13 17.18
CA GLN A 489 16.86 -10.05 16.98
C GLN A 489 17.37 -10.85 15.78
N ILE A 490 16.50 -11.06 14.76
CA ILE A 490 16.88 -11.78 13.54
C ILE A 490 16.23 -11.19 12.29
N LEU A 491 16.84 -11.38 11.14
CA LEU A 491 16.19 -11.30 9.84
C LEU A 491 15.33 -12.54 9.63
N GLY A 492 14.19 -12.63 10.31
CA GLY A 492 13.41 -13.86 10.48
C GLY A 492 13.03 -14.55 9.17
N TYR A 493 12.54 -13.80 8.16
CA TYR A 493 12.22 -14.40 6.86
C TYR A 493 13.47 -15.01 6.20
N GLN A 494 14.57 -14.28 6.19
CA GLN A 494 15.81 -14.71 5.54
C GLN A 494 16.40 -15.93 6.25
N LYS A 495 16.55 -15.87 7.57
CA LYS A 495 17.07 -16.97 8.39
C LYS A 495 16.28 -18.27 8.18
N HIS A 496 14.95 -18.19 8.28
CA HIS A 496 14.09 -19.37 8.11
C HIS A 496 14.05 -19.86 6.64
N ALA A 497 14.16 -18.97 5.66
CA ALA A 497 14.26 -19.36 4.26
C ALA A 497 15.57 -20.09 3.97
N GLU A 498 16.70 -19.59 4.46
CA GLU A 498 18.01 -20.23 4.33
C GLU A 498 18.02 -21.63 4.98
N LEU A 499 17.54 -21.74 6.20
CA LEU A 499 17.38 -23.03 6.89
C LEU A 499 16.50 -24.01 6.09
N SER A 500 15.37 -23.53 5.57
CA SER A 500 14.47 -24.35 4.77
C SER A 500 15.09 -24.83 3.46
N LEU A 501 15.92 -24.02 2.82
CA LEU A 501 16.49 -24.31 1.50
C LEU A 501 17.83 -25.01 1.58
N PHE A 502 18.66 -24.64 2.55
CA PHE A 502 20.06 -25.08 2.62
C PHE A 502 20.38 -25.92 3.87
N GLY A 503 19.49 -25.93 4.87
CA GLY A 503 19.73 -26.59 6.17
C GLY A 503 20.71 -25.83 7.07
N ASP A 504 21.06 -24.59 6.69
CA ASP A 504 22.02 -23.72 7.37
C ASP A 504 21.66 -22.26 7.09
N PHE A 505 22.24 -21.30 7.80
CA PHE A 505 22.00 -19.87 7.60
C PHE A 505 23.27 -19.04 7.82
N THR A 506 23.28 -17.83 7.25
CA THR A 506 24.39 -16.89 7.38
C THR A 506 24.32 -16.12 8.70
N ASP A 507 25.46 -15.92 9.38
CA ASP A 507 25.56 -15.22 10.67
C ASP A 507 24.98 -13.80 10.64
N VAL A 508 24.95 -13.13 9.47
CA VAL A 508 24.37 -11.80 9.31
C VAL A 508 22.86 -11.76 9.51
N CYS A 509 22.20 -12.90 9.61
CA CYS A 509 20.79 -12.99 9.95
C CYS A 509 20.52 -12.71 11.44
N ASP A 510 21.52 -12.80 12.31
CA ASP A 510 21.41 -12.51 13.73
C ASP A 510 21.80 -11.07 14.05
N PHE A 511 21.04 -10.43 14.93
CA PHE A 511 21.26 -9.07 15.37
C PHE A 511 21.65 -9.01 16.85
N GLU A 512 22.42 -8.01 17.22
CA GLU A 512 22.61 -7.62 18.62
C GLU A 512 21.31 -7.08 19.22
N ALA A 513 21.16 -7.27 20.53
CA ALA A 513 19.99 -6.81 21.24
C ALA A 513 19.90 -5.27 21.29
N VAL A 514 18.83 -4.70 20.77
CA VAL A 514 18.54 -3.27 20.80
C VAL A 514 17.27 -2.99 21.59
N ASP A 515 17.30 -1.97 22.47
CA ASP A 515 16.11 -1.42 23.09
C ASP A 515 15.50 -0.31 22.21
N HIS A 516 14.54 -0.70 21.38
CA HIS A 516 13.86 0.23 20.46
C HIS A 516 12.98 1.24 21.21
N ALA A 517 12.47 0.88 22.40
CA ALA A 517 11.74 1.80 23.26
C ALA A 517 12.66 2.90 23.82
N ALA A 518 13.92 2.57 24.15
CA ALA A 518 14.91 3.57 24.57
C ALA A 518 15.26 4.52 23.42
N ILE A 519 15.41 4.02 22.20
CA ILE A 519 15.63 4.86 21.00
C ILE A 519 14.44 5.82 20.82
N ALA A 520 13.20 5.35 20.94
CA ALA A 520 12.03 6.21 20.86
C ALA A 520 12.06 7.33 21.92
N ARG A 521 12.37 6.99 23.17
CA ARG A 521 12.50 7.98 24.25
C ARG A 521 13.64 9.00 23.98
N ALA A 522 14.75 8.55 23.42
CA ALA A 522 15.84 9.44 23.02
C ALA A 522 15.44 10.42 21.91
N CYS A 523 14.53 10.02 21.00
CA CYS A 523 13.90 10.89 20.00
C CYS A 523 12.77 11.75 20.60
N GLY A 524 12.49 11.63 21.90
CA GLY A 524 11.41 12.35 22.60
C GLY A 524 10.01 11.84 22.30
N CYS A 525 9.88 10.61 21.83
CA CYS A 525 8.64 9.88 21.66
C CYS A 525 8.32 9.05 22.93
N ALA A 526 7.11 8.53 23.08
CA ALA A 526 6.81 7.51 24.07
C ALA A 526 7.43 6.17 23.64
N GLY A 527 7.95 5.42 24.60
CA GLY A 527 8.56 4.12 24.33
C GLY A 527 8.38 3.17 25.52
N THR A 528 7.77 2.01 25.25
CA THR A 528 7.50 0.95 26.23
C THR A 528 8.11 -0.35 25.73
N ARG A 529 8.93 -1.01 26.56
CA ARG A 529 9.44 -2.35 26.29
C ARG A 529 8.56 -3.37 26.96
N VAL A 530 8.12 -4.36 26.23
CA VAL A 530 7.20 -5.42 26.67
C VAL A 530 7.90 -6.77 26.56
N GLU A 531 8.09 -7.41 27.71
CA GLU A 531 8.77 -8.71 27.81
C GLU A 531 7.82 -9.84 28.29
N ARG A 532 6.67 -9.47 28.87
CA ARG A 532 5.67 -10.43 29.34
C ARG A 532 4.34 -10.23 28.61
N PRO A 533 3.64 -11.30 28.23
CA PRO A 533 2.37 -11.22 27.49
C PRO A 533 1.32 -10.30 28.14
N GLY A 534 1.18 -10.37 29.47
CA GLY A 534 0.19 -9.58 30.21
C GLY A 534 0.41 -8.05 30.18
N ASP A 535 1.62 -7.58 29.84
CA ASP A 535 1.94 -6.15 29.78
C ASP A 535 1.56 -5.53 28.40
N LEU A 536 1.26 -6.35 27.38
CA LEU A 536 1.03 -5.86 26.02
C LEU A 536 -0.31 -5.13 25.86
N ALA A 537 -1.41 -5.72 26.36
CA ALA A 537 -2.73 -5.10 26.26
C ALA A 537 -2.81 -3.75 26.99
N PRO A 538 -2.26 -3.57 28.19
CA PRO A 538 -2.14 -2.25 28.82
C PRO A 538 -1.35 -1.26 27.95
N ALA A 539 -0.16 -1.65 27.44
CA ALA A 539 0.67 -0.79 26.62
C ALA A 539 -0.05 -0.31 25.33
N LEU A 540 -0.81 -1.19 24.67
CA LEU A 540 -1.61 -0.83 23.49
C LEU A 540 -2.74 0.15 23.84
N ARG A 541 -3.46 -0.07 24.96
CA ARG A 541 -4.53 0.84 25.40
C ARG A 541 -3.98 2.22 25.77
N ASP A 542 -2.87 2.26 26.50
CA ASP A 542 -2.21 3.52 26.87
C ASP A 542 -1.74 4.29 25.63
N ALA A 543 -1.15 3.58 24.65
CA ALA A 543 -0.74 4.18 23.38
C ALA A 543 -1.91 4.77 22.59
N LEU A 544 -3.07 4.10 22.57
CA LEU A 544 -4.28 4.58 21.90
C LEU A 544 -4.94 5.76 22.63
N ALA A 545 -4.78 5.85 23.94
CA ALA A 545 -5.32 6.95 24.76
C ALA A 545 -4.47 8.22 24.65
N ASN A 546 -3.21 8.11 24.25
CA ASN A 546 -2.26 9.22 24.17
C ASN A 546 -2.15 9.74 22.74
N ASP A 547 -2.21 11.06 22.57
CA ASP A 547 -1.95 11.73 21.28
C ASP A 547 -0.44 11.93 21.07
N ALA A 548 0.32 10.84 21.14
CA ALA A 548 1.77 10.84 21.04
C ALA A 548 2.27 9.73 20.11
N VAL A 549 3.43 9.98 19.50
CA VAL A 549 4.18 8.92 18.80
C VAL A 549 4.66 7.91 19.83
N THR A 550 4.22 6.68 19.70
CA THR A 550 4.51 5.63 20.69
C THR A 550 5.14 4.42 20.02
N VAL A 551 6.26 3.95 20.56
CA VAL A 551 6.90 2.68 20.17
C VAL A 551 6.71 1.66 21.28
N ILE A 552 6.12 0.52 20.94
CA ILE A 552 5.99 -0.65 21.80
C ILE A 552 6.99 -1.70 21.30
N ASP A 553 8.09 -1.86 22.01
CA ASP A 553 9.16 -2.81 21.69
C ASP A 553 8.85 -4.14 22.36
N VAL A 554 8.37 -5.12 21.57
CA VAL A 554 7.90 -6.41 22.08
C VAL A 554 8.96 -7.49 21.83
N ILE A 555 9.48 -8.09 22.91
CA ILE A 555 10.45 -9.19 22.81
C ILE A 555 9.75 -10.45 22.33
N THR A 556 10.08 -10.85 21.11
CA THR A 556 9.33 -11.82 20.33
C THR A 556 10.11 -13.11 20.10
N ASP A 557 9.43 -14.25 20.15
CA ASP A 557 10.04 -15.56 19.92
C ASP A 557 10.64 -15.67 18.50
N GLN A 558 11.95 -15.76 18.39
CA GLN A 558 12.69 -15.88 17.14
C GLN A 558 12.41 -17.17 16.36
N ARG A 559 11.90 -18.22 17.04
CA ARG A 559 11.54 -19.51 16.43
C ARG A 559 10.16 -19.49 15.79
N ALA A 560 9.39 -18.45 16.04
CA ALA A 560 8.06 -18.30 15.47
C ALA A 560 8.16 -17.80 14.02
N TYR A 561 7.52 -18.51 13.11
CA TYR A 561 7.36 -18.08 11.72
C TYR A 561 5.89 -18.07 11.31
N PRO A 562 5.49 -17.13 10.44
CA PRO A 562 4.11 -17.02 10.01
C PRO A 562 3.75 -18.17 9.06
N PRO A 563 2.47 -18.56 9.01
CA PRO A 563 2.01 -19.66 8.19
C PRO A 563 2.01 -19.29 6.69
N ILE A 564 3.02 -19.73 5.96
CA ILE A 564 3.13 -19.60 4.50
C ILE A 564 3.52 -20.95 3.88
N THR A 565 3.02 -21.23 2.67
CA THR A 565 3.28 -22.49 1.97
C THR A 565 4.74 -22.74 1.64
N SER A 566 5.55 -21.68 1.52
CA SER A 566 7.00 -21.79 1.30
C SER A 566 7.74 -22.54 2.41
N PHE A 567 7.16 -22.59 3.63
CA PHE A 567 7.73 -23.28 4.79
C PHE A 567 6.94 -24.54 5.18
N GLU A 568 5.92 -24.92 4.39
CA GLU A 568 5.09 -26.10 4.66
C GLU A 568 5.93 -27.38 4.58
N GLY A 569 5.79 -28.25 5.61
CA GLY A 569 6.50 -29.54 5.68
C GLY A 569 8.01 -29.42 5.90
N LYS A 570 8.52 -28.25 6.21
CA LYS A 570 9.91 -28.01 6.57
C LYS A 570 10.01 -27.69 8.05
N ASP A 571 10.74 -28.51 8.81
CA ASP A 571 11.09 -28.21 10.20
C ASP A 571 12.14 -27.08 10.22
N ALA A 572 11.71 -25.86 9.90
CA ALA A 572 12.55 -24.68 10.05
C ALA A 572 12.93 -24.41 11.52
N LEU A 573 12.49 -25.28 12.46
CA LEU A 573 12.49 -25.05 13.89
C LEU A 573 13.13 -26.18 14.72
N ALA A 574 13.82 -27.11 14.11
CA ALA A 574 14.62 -28.11 14.86
C ALA A 574 15.91 -27.44 15.37
N TYR A 575 15.80 -26.44 16.25
CA TYR A 575 16.90 -25.84 17.01
C TYR A 575 16.88 -26.36 18.43
#